data_5e62ebcb7ab8913c6fc86fef41c820eb
#
_entry.id   5e62ebcb7ab8913c6fc86fef41c820eb
#
_cell.length_a   1.000
_cell.length_b   1.000
_cell.length_c   1.000
_cell.angle_alpha   90.00
_cell.angle_beta   90.00
_cell.angle_gamma   90.00
#
_symmetry.space_group_name_H-M   'P 1'
#
loop_
_entity.id
_entity.type
_entity.pdbx_description
1 polymer ?
#
loop_
_entity_poly.entity_id
_entity_poly.type
_entity_poly.pdbx_seq_one_letter_code
_entity_poly.pdbx_strand_id
1 'polypeptide(L)'
;DIDDTWRTLIILPLDHCFAHVVGFYIFMSKGASVATVQVGRTGLETLKNIPVNIKEFKPYLILSVPALAKNFKKNIEQGIRAQGKNITRLFDFALKVAYIYNGDGREDKGRGVRFLLKPLVSLFDHMLFTKVRENFGGQLKFFIGGGALLDKDLQKFYYAIGLPMYQGYGLSEATPVISTNG
;
A
#
# COMPACT_ATOMS: atom_id res chain seq x y z
N ASP A 1 1.74 2.81 17.48
CA ASP A 1 2.92 3.69 17.57
C ASP A 1 4.09 3.10 16.78
N ILE A 2 4.94 3.97 16.22
CA ILE A 2 6.19 3.57 15.55
C ILE A 2 7.24 3.37 16.66
N ASP A 3 7.98 2.26 16.60
CA ASP A 3 9.08 1.91 17.48
C ASP A 3 10.35 1.54 16.67
N ASP A 4 11.41 1.14 17.34
CA ASP A 4 12.71 0.81 16.75
C ASP A 4 12.70 -0.45 15.87
N THR A 5 11.66 -1.28 15.95
CA THR A 5 11.48 -2.46 15.08
C THR A 5 10.96 -2.11 13.69
N TRP A 6 10.44 -0.89 13.52
CA TRP A 6 9.83 -0.47 12.28
C TRP A 6 10.87 -0.20 11.18
N ARG A 7 10.40 -0.35 9.94
CA ARG A 7 11.19 -0.13 8.73
C ARG A 7 10.38 0.65 7.70
N THR A 8 10.98 1.70 7.13
CA THR A 8 10.40 2.43 6.01
C THR A 8 11.35 2.50 4.84
N LEU A 9 10.83 2.28 3.63
CA LEU A 9 11.57 2.50 2.40
C LEU A 9 11.09 3.80 1.75
N ILE A 10 11.99 4.75 1.60
CA ILE A 10 11.71 6.04 0.97
C ILE A 10 11.82 5.86 -0.54
N ILE A 11 10.68 5.98 -1.22
CA ILE A 11 10.55 5.89 -2.68
C ILE A 11 10.25 7.26 -3.33
N LEU A 12 10.01 8.27 -2.51
CA LEU A 12 9.78 9.64 -2.93
C LEU A 12 11.08 10.44 -2.84
N PRO A 13 11.23 11.51 -3.63
CA PRO A 13 12.38 12.39 -3.54
C PRO A 13 12.55 12.98 -2.15
N LEU A 14 13.77 12.94 -1.60
CA LEU A 14 14.06 13.42 -0.25
C LEU A 14 14.08 14.95 -0.12
N ASP A 15 14.15 15.67 -1.22
CA ASP A 15 14.00 17.13 -1.26
C ASP A 15 12.56 17.58 -0.98
N HIS A 16 11.59 16.66 -1.05
CA HIS A 16 10.20 16.95 -0.71
C HIS A 16 9.95 16.71 0.80
N CYS A 17 9.38 17.71 1.48
CA CYS A 17 9.15 17.69 2.93
C CYS A 17 8.38 16.45 3.42
N PHE A 18 7.46 15.90 2.64
CA PHE A 18 6.72 14.70 2.99
C PHE A 18 7.61 13.46 3.16
N ALA A 19 8.53 13.22 2.22
CA ALA A 19 9.49 12.13 2.32
C ALA A 19 10.52 12.35 3.43
N HIS A 20 10.98 13.58 3.56
CA HIS A 20 12.04 14.01 4.45
C HIS A 20 11.57 13.98 5.92
N VAL A 21 10.44 14.60 6.26
CA VAL A 21 9.97 14.64 7.63
C VAL A 21 9.33 13.33 8.04
N VAL A 22 8.35 12.84 7.29
CA VAL A 22 7.57 11.66 7.66
C VAL A 22 8.35 10.36 7.40
N GLY A 23 9.08 10.28 6.28
CA GLY A 23 9.82 9.07 5.91
C GLY A 23 11.18 8.95 6.60
N PHE A 24 11.85 10.05 6.91
CA PHE A 24 13.20 10.04 7.43
C PHE A 24 13.25 10.43 8.92
N TYR A 25 12.92 11.68 9.28
CA TYR A 25 13.11 12.15 10.66
C TYR A 25 12.23 11.46 11.70
N ILE A 26 10.95 11.17 11.38
CA ILE A 26 10.07 10.47 12.34
C ILE A 26 10.65 9.09 12.67
N PHE A 27 11.08 8.34 11.64
CA PHE A 27 11.65 7.00 11.85
C PHE A 27 12.98 7.06 12.59
N MET A 28 13.87 7.97 12.23
CA MET A 28 15.13 8.16 12.94
C MET A 28 14.91 8.54 14.40
N SER A 29 13.97 9.42 14.71
CA SER A 29 13.68 9.83 16.10
C SER A 29 13.18 8.68 16.98
N LYS A 30 12.70 7.59 16.36
CA LYS A 30 12.23 6.38 17.05
C LYS A 30 13.26 5.24 17.02
N GLY A 31 14.47 5.47 16.50
CA GLY A 31 15.46 4.43 16.33
C GLY A 31 15.12 3.39 15.26
N ALA A 32 14.10 3.66 14.45
CA ALA A 32 13.61 2.76 13.41
C ALA A 32 14.50 2.78 12.16
N SER A 33 14.45 1.72 11.37
CA SER A 33 15.28 1.57 10.17
C SER A 33 14.70 2.34 8.98
N VAL A 34 15.58 3.07 8.29
CA VAL A 34 15.24 3.82 7.08
C VAL A 34 16.15 3.37 5.94
N ALA A 35 15.57 3.12 4.78
CA ALA A 35 16.30 2.88 3.54
C ALA A 35 15.75 3.76 2.41
N THR A 36 16.56 3.99 1.40
CA THR A 36 16.17 4.66 0.15
C THR A 36 16.24 3.68 -1.00
N VAL A 37 15.48 3.95 -2.06
CA VAL A 37 15.56 3.15 -3.30
C VAL A 37 16.93 3.34 -3.94
N GLN A 38 17.49 2.25 -4.44
CA GLN A 38 18.72 2.29 -5.23
C GLN A 38 18.51 3.13 -6.49
N VAL A 39 19.28 4.21 -6.59
CA VAL A 39 19.24 5.09 -7.74
C VAL A 39 19.85 4.39 -8.95
N GLY A 40 19.11 4.30 -10.05
CA GLY A 40 19.61 3.83 -11.34
C GLY A 40 20.29 4.93 -12.12
N ARG A 41 20.88 4.59 -13.27
CA ARG A 41 21.48 5.57 -14.21
C ARG A 41 20.41 6.49 -14.82
N THR A 42 19.18 6.04 -14.86
CA THR A 42 18.02 6.79 -15.38
C THR A 42 16.86 6.71 -14.39
N GLY A 43 15.92 7.65 -14.50
CA GLY A 43 14.69 7.60 -13.69
C GLY A 43 13.88 6.32 -13.90
N LEU A 44 13.88 5.75 -15.12
CA LEU A 44 13.22 4.48 -15.40
C LEU A 44 13.89 3.30 -14.70
N GLU A 45 15.20 3.27 -14.59
CA GLU A 45 15.92 2.24 -13.83
C GLU A 45 15.61 2.36 -12.33
N THR A 46 15.60 3.58 -11.80
CA THR A 46 15.21 3.83 -10.41
C THR A 46 13.79 3.31 -10.13
N LEU A 47 12.83 3.57 -11.02
CA LEU A 47 11.46 3.04 -10.89
C LEU A 47 11.40 1.52 -10.93
N LYS A 48 12.25 0.86 -11.73
CA LYS A 48 12.36 -0.61 -11.78
C LYS A 48 12.98 -1.20 -10.50
N ASN A 49 13.82 -0.46 -9.81
CA ASN A 49 14.43 -0.89 -8.56
C ASN A 49 13.45 -0.86 -7.38
N ILE A 50 12.39 -0.05 -7.44
CA ILE A 50 11.41 0.06 -6.34
C ILE A 50 10.87 -1.30 -5.90
N PRO A 51 10.26 -2.14 -6.76
CA PRO A 51 9.72 -3.42 -6.32
C PRO A 51 10.79 -4.40 -5.83
N VAL A 52 12.02 -4.32 -6.36
CA VAL A 52 13.16 -5.12 -5.90
C VAL A 52 13.54 -4.73 -4.48
N ASN A 53 13.77 -3.45 -4.25
CA ASN A 53 14.17 -2.95 -2.92
C ASN A 53 13.05 -3.11 -1.87
N ILE A 54 11.77 -3.01 -2.25
CA ILE A 54 10.65 -3.34 -1.37
C ILE A 54 10.74 -4.80 -0.88
N LYS A 55 11.00 -5.74 -1.79
CA LYS A 55 11.13 -7.17 -1.44
C LYS A 55 12.33 -7.47 -0.57
N GLU A 56 13.45 -6.82 -0.82
CA GLU A 56 14.70 -6.99 -0.05
C GLU A 56 14.60 -6.39 1.34
N PHE A 57 14.15 -5.15 1.43
CA PHE A 57 14.13 -4.40 2.68
C PHE A 57 12.92 -4.75 3.57
N LYS A 58 11.80 -5.18 2.97
CA LYS A 58 10.55 -5.58 3.65
C LYS A 58 10.02 -4.48 4.57
N PRO A 59 9.70 -3.29 4.06
CA PRO A 59 9.25 -2.17 4.87
C PRO A 59 7.89 -2.45 5.52
N TYR A 60 7.62 -1.81 6.67
CA TYR A 60 6.32 -1.82 7.35
C TYR A 60 5.42 -0.69 6.87
N LEU A 61 6.01 0.43 6.46
CA LEU A 61 5.35 1.60 5.93
C LEU A 61 6.04 2.06 4.64
N ILE A 62 5.24 2.49 3.67
CA ILE A 62 5.72 3.19 2.48
C ILE A 62 4.91 4.47 2.29
N LEU A 63 5.62 5.60 2.14
CA LEU A 63 5.02 6.85 1.69
C LEU A 63 4.85 6.80 0.17
N SER A 64 3.67 7.17 -0.32
CA SER A 64 3.35 7.07 -1.73
C SER A 64 2.61 8.32 -2.23
N VAL A 65 2.51 8.43 -3.53
CA VAL A 65 1.64 9.41 -4.21
C VAL A 65 0.66 8.66 -5.10
N PRO A 66 -0.50 9.25 -5.43
CA PRO A 66 -1.53 8.55 -6.21
C PRO A 66 -1.04 7.95 -7.53
N ALA A 67 -0.07 8.59 -8.20
CA ALA A 67 0.51 8.08 -9.43
C ALA A 67 1.27 6.76 -9.23
N LEU A 68 2.08 6.64 -8.17
CA LEU A 68 2.79 5.40 -7.82
C LEU A 68 1.82 4.31 -7.38
N ALA A 69 0.81 4.66 -6.59
CA ALA A 69 -0.23 3.72 -6.19
C ALA A 69 -0.97 3.13 -7.39
N LYS A 70 -1.32 3.95 -8.38
CA LYS A 70 -1.91 3.47 -9.64
C LYS A 70 -0.98 2.53 -10.41
N ASN A 71 0.31 2.84 -10.46
CA ASN A 71 1.32 1.99 -11.10
C ASN A 71 1.46 0.64 -10.38
N PHE A 72 1.50 0.62 -9.06
CA PHE A 72 1.54 -0.64 -8.31
C PHE A 72 0.29 -1.49 -8.57
N LYS A 73 -0.91 -0.89 -8.53
CA LYS A 73 -2.16 -1.59 -8.88
C LYS A 73 -2.08 -2.19 -10.28
N LYS A 74 -1.66 -1.40 -11.28
CA LYS A 74 -1.50 -1.87 -12.66
C LYS A 74 -0.54 -3.05 -12.75
N ASN A 75 0.59 -3.00 -12.05
CA ASN A 75 1.58 -4.08 -12.03
C ASN A 75 1.01 -5.36 -11.39
N ILE A 76 0.25 -5.23 -10.30
CA ILE A 76 -0.46 -6.36 -9.68
C ILE A 76 -1.43 -6.99 -10.68
N GLU A 77 -2.30 -6.19 -11.30
CA GLU A 77 -3.28 -6.67 -12.28
C GLU A 77 -2.61 -7.34 -13.49
N GLN A 78 -1.51 -6.78 -13.98
CA GLN A 78 -0.73 -7.38 -15.06
C GLN A 78 -0.10 -8.71 -14.64
N GLY A 79 0.47 -8.79 -13.44
CA GLY A 79 1.03 -10.03 -12.89
C GLY A 79 -0.03 -11.13 -12.73
N ILE A 80 -1.24 -10.76 -12.31
CA ILE A 80 -2.37 -11.71 -12.23
C ILE A 80 -2.82 -12.17 -13.61
N ARG A 81 -2.95 -11.24 -14.58
CA ARG A 81 -3.33 -11.59 -15.96
C ARG A 81 -2.32 -12.52 -16.65
N ALA A 82 -1.04 -12.34 -16.36
CA ALA A 82 0.02 -13.20 -16.87
C ALA A 82 -0.09 -14.67 -16.39
N GLN A 83 -0.77 -14.92 -15.26
CA GLN A 83 -1.02 -16.27 -14.73
C GLN A 83 -2.19 -16.99 -15.43
N GLY A 84 -2.90 -16.32 -16.34
CA GLY A 84 -3.95 -16.91 -17.18
C GLY A 84 -5.36 -16.52 -16.79
N LYS A 85 -6.30 -16.79 -17.71
CA LYS A 85 -7.70 -16.34 -17.59
C LYS A 85 -8.43 -16.83 -16.34
N ASN A 86 -8.16 -18.07 -15.90
CA ASN A 86 -8.83 -18.65 -14.74
C ASN A 86 -8.42 -17.95 -13.44
N ILE A 87 -7.13 -17.67 -13.28
CA ILE A 87 -6.61 -16.95 -12.11
C ILE A 87 -7.12 -15.50 -12.13
N THR A 88 -7.16 -14.86 -13.28
CA THR A 88 -7.73 -13.51 -13.41
C THR A 88 -9.18 -13.47 -12.97
N ARG A 89 -10.02 -14.39 -13.46
CA ARG A 89 -11.46 -14.47 -13.05
C ARG A 89 -11.61 -14.73 -11.56
N LEU A 90 -10.79 -15.61 -11.00
CA LEU A 90 -10.82 -15.91 -9.56
C LEU A 90 -10.41 -14.68 -8.74
N PHE A 91 -9.39 -13.96 -9.15
CA PHE A 91 -8.95 -12.73 -8.50
C PHE A 91 -10.02 -11.63 -8.54
N ASP A 92 -10.64 -11.42 -9.72
CA ASP A 92 -11.73 -10.45 -9.88
C ASP A 92 -12.94 -10.79 -9.00
N PHE A 93 -13.27 -12.08 -8.89
CA PHE A 93 -14.31 -12.55 -7.99
C PHE A 93 -13.94 -12.33 -6.52
N ALA A 94 -12.73 -12.66 -6.13
CA ALA A 94 -12.21 -12.44 -4.78
C ALA A 94 -12.26 -10.95 -4.39
N LEU A 95 -11.88 -10.05 -5.30
CA LEU A 95 -11.99 -8.59 -5.08
C LEU A 95 -13.44 -8.16 -4.87
N LYS A 96 -14.38 -8.66 -5.69
CA LYS A 96 -15.82 -8.35 -5.52
C LYS A 96 -16.33 -8.79 -4.14
N VAL A 97 -15.97 -10.00 -3.71
CA VAL A 97 -16.34 -10.50 -2.38
C VAL A 97 -15.72 -9.65 -1.27
N ALA A 98 -14.44 -9.28 -1.41
CA ALA A 98 -13.76 -8.41 -0.45
C ALA A 98 -14.36 -7.00 -0.40
N TYR A 99 -14.79 -6.44 -1.53
CA TYR A 99 -15.50 -5.15 -1.57
C TYR A 99 -16.86 -5.21 -0.87
N ILE A 100 -17.62 -6.29 -1.05
CA ILE A 100 -18.89 -6.48 -0.34
C ILE A 100 -18.65 -6.64 1.16
N TYR A 101 -17.64 -7.42 1.54
CA TYR A 101 -17.29 -7.67 2.94
C TYR A 101 -16.81 -6.39 3.65
N ASN A 102 -15.94 -5.61 3.03
CA ASN A 102 -15.35 -4.41 3.62
C ASN A 102 -16.31 -3.22 3.58
N GLY A 103 -17.25 -3.17 2.62
CA GLY A 103 -18.11 -2.02 2.39
C GLY A 103 -17.30 -0.78 1.98
N ASP A 104 -17.87 0.39 2.21
CA ASP A 104 -17.22 1.69 1.95
C ASP A 104 -16.42 2.20 3.16
N GLY A 105 -16.21 1.35 4.19
CA GLY A 105 -15.55 1.72 5.44
C GLY A 105 -16.40 2.63 6.36
N ARG A 106 -17.49 3.19 5.84
CA ARG A 106 -18.39 4.12 6.55
C ARG A 106 -19.80 3.55 6.79
N GLU A 107 -20.21 2.55 6.03
CA GLU A 107 -21.52 1.93 6.17
C GLU A 107 -21.39 0.56 6.81
N ASP A 108 -22.02 0.37 7.95
CA ASP A 108 -22.19 -0.90 8.63
C ASP A 108 -23.21 -1.74 7.84
N LYS A 109 -22.82 -2.25 6.65
CA LYS A 109 -23.64 -3.18 5.90
C LYS A 109 -23.75 -4.48 6.69
N GLY A 110 -24.82 -4.57 7.47
CA GLY A 110 -25.37 -5.72 8.15
C GLY A 110 -24.35 -6.77 8.66
N ARG A 111 -24.14 -6.85 9.95
CA ARG A 111 -23.29 -7.87 10.61
C ARG A 111 -23.47 -9.29 10.07
N GLY A 112 -24.71 -9.64 9.59
CA GLY A 112 -25.02 -10.95 9.05
C GLY A 112 -24.28 -11.29 7.75
N VAL A 113 -24.18 -10.36 6.79
CA VAL A 113 -23.49 -10.60 5.51
C VAL A 113 -21.99 -10.75 5.74
N ARG A 114 -21.40 -9.93 6.62
CA ARG A 114 -19.99 -10.05 6.99
C ARG A 114 -19.67 -11.40 7.63
N PHE A 115 -20.52 -11.88 8.50
CA PHE A 115 -20.32 -13.18 9.14
C PHE A 115 -20.31 -14.34 8.12
N LEU A 116 -21.25 -14.33 7.16
CA LEU A 116 -21.31 -15.33 6.09
C LEU A 116 -20.14 -15.26 5.10
N LEU A 117 -19.65 -14.08 4.79
CA LEU A 117 -18.54 -13.89 3.83
C LEU A 117 -17.16 -14.05 4.46
N LYS A 118 -17.03 -13.98 5.78
CA LYS A 118 -15.75 -14.06 6.49
C LYS A 118 -14.90 -15.27 6.11
N PRO A 119 -15.42 -16.52 6.08
CA PRO A 119 -14.60 -17.69 5.72
C PRO A 119 -14.12 -17.62 4.27
N LEU A 120 -14.96 -17.12 3.36
CA LEU A 120 -14.61 -16.99 1.95
C LEU A 120 -13.53 -15.91 1.72
N VAL A 121 -13.67 -14.76 2.40
CA VAL A 121 -12.64 -13.70 2.36
C VAL A 121 -11.33 -14.21 2.93
N SER A 122 -11.36 -14.94 4.06
CA SER A 122 -10.15 -15.54 4.65
C SER A 122 -9.47 -16.53 3.70
N LEU A 123 -10.25 -17.33 2.98
CA LEU A 123 -9.73 -18.27 1.97
C LEU A 123 -9.03 -17.51 0.83
N PHE A 124 -9.66 -16.49 0.26
CA PHE A 124 -9.09 -15.68 -0.81
C PHE A 124 -7.88 -14.87 -0.33
N ASP A 125 -7.90 -14.40 0.91
CA ASP A 125 -6.76 -13.74 1.52
C ASP A 125 -5.54 -14.65 1.52
N HIS A 126 -5.70 -15.88 2.03
CA HIS A 126 -4.61 -16.86 2.10
C HIS A 126 -4.13 -17.31 0.71
N MET A 127 -5.03 -17.57 -0.22
CA MET A 127 -4.69 -18.13 -1.54
C MET A 127 -4.14 -17.09 -2.52
N LEU A 128 -4.66 -15.84 -2.49
CA LEU A 128 -4.42 -14.84 -3.51
C LEU A 128 -3.78 -13.56 -2.94
N PHE A 129 -4.41 -12.93 -1.94
CA PHE A 129 -3.96 -11.62 -1.48
C PHE A 129 -2.64 -11.68 -0.70
N THR A 130 -2.38 -12.76 0.03
CA THR A 130 -1.08 -13.00 0.66
C THR A 130 0.04 -13.01 -0.38
N LYS A 131 -0.14 -13.68 -1.52
CA LYS A 131 0.86 -13.68 -2.61
C LYS A 131 1.08 -12.29 -3.21
N VAL A 132 0.02 -11.47 -3.28
CA VAL A 132 0.16 -10.07 -3.70
C VAL A 132 0.98 -9.29 -2.67
N ARG A 133 0.71 -9.46 -1.36
CA ARG A 133 1.47 -8.81 -0.28
C ARG A 133 2.94 -9.25 -0.23
N GLU A 134 3.25 -10.49 -0.59
CA GLU A 134 4.64 -10.97 -0.72
C GLU A 134 5.46 -10.17 -1.74
N ASN A 135 4.81 -9.62 -2.80
CA ASN A 135 5.46 -8.71 -3.73
C ASN A 135 5.86 -7.37 -3.08
N PHE A 136 5.26 -7.03 -1.96
CA PHE A 136 5.61 -5.90 -1.10
C PHE A 136 6.47 -6.32 0.11
N GLY A 137 7.16 -7.45 0.02
CA GLY A 137 8.03 -7.96 1.08
C GLY A 137 7.31 -8.70 2.21
N GLY A 138 5.98 -8.83 2.17
CA GLY A 138 5.17 -9.59 3.13
C GLY A 138 5.03 -8.96 4.52
N GLN A 139 5.72 -7.86 4.79
CA GLN A 139 5.75 -7.17 6.10
C GLN A 139 5.02 -5.81 6.06
N LEU A 140 4.66 -5.34 4.88
CA LEU A 140 4.04 -4.05 4.70
C LEU A 140 2.67 -4.01 5.39
N LYS A 141 2.49 -3.06 6.31
CA LYS A 141 1.26 -2.89 7.09
C LYS A 141 0.29 -1.94 6.39
N PHE A 142 0.79 -0.82 5.87
CA PHE A 142 -0.02 0.19 5.16
C PHE A 142 0.84 1.16 4.34
N PHE A 143 0.16 1.89 3.47
CA PHE A 143 0.70 3.05 2.79
C PHE A 143 0.11 4.34 3.36
N ILE A 144 0.88 5.43 3.27
CA ILE A 144 0.34 6.79 3.42
C ILE A 144 0.49 7.48 2.07
N GLY A 145 -0.62 7.84 1.47
CA GLY A 145 -0.67 8.59 0.21
C GLY A 145 -0.79 10.09 0.47
N GLY A 146 0.08 10.88 -0.12
CA GLY A 146 0.07 12.34 0.00
C GLY A 146 0.28 13.03 -1.34
N GLY A 147 0.33 14.36 -1.33
CA GLY A 147 0.62 15.20 -2.49
C GLY A 147 -0.55 15.45 -3.45
N ALA A 148 -1.58 14.61 -3.46
CA ALA A 148 -2.82 14.79 -4.22
C ALA A 148 -3.93 13.91 -3.65
N LEU A 149 -5.18 14.18 -4.06
CA LEU A 149 -6.33 13.38 -3.65
C LEU A 149 -6.20 11.93 -4.14
N LEU A 150 -6.31 11.01 -3.22
CA LEU A 150 -6.31 9.58 -3.49
C LEU A 150 -7.72 9.11 -3.87
N ASP A 151 -7.84 8.53 -5.05
CA ASP A 151 -9.09 7.98 -5.58
C ASP A 151 -9.69 6.93 -4.64
N LYS A 152 -11.01 7.00 -4.40
CA LYS A 152 -11.72 6.07 -3.50
C LYS A 152 -11.64 4.61 -3.98
N ASP A 153 -11.70 4.37 -5.29
CA ASP A 153 -11.62 3.01 -5.83
C ASP A 153 -10.21 2.44 -5.67
N LEU A 154 -9.20 3.32 -5.70
CA LEU A 154 -7.82 2.92 -5.40
C LEU A 154 -7.67 2.55 -3.92
N GLN A 155 -8.24 3.35 -3.00
CA GLN A 155 -8.25 3.02 -1.57
C GLN A 155 -8.97 1.70 -1.30
N LYS A 156 -10.17 1.50 -1.91
CA LYS A 156 -10.93 0.24 -1.80
C LYS A 156 -10.13 -0.97 -2.27
N PHE A 157 -9.43 -0.83 -3.41
CA PHE A 157 -8.57 -1.90 -3.92
C PHE A 157 -7.49 -2.30 -2.92
N TYR A 158 -6.75 -1.33 -2.42
CA TYR A 158 -5.68 -1.60 -1.46
C TYR A 158 -6.20 -2.16 -0.14
N TYR A 159 -7.33 -1.66 0.33
CA TYR A 159 -7.98 -2.21 1.53
C TYR A 159 -8.43 -3.66 1.33
N ALA A 160 -8.98 -3.98 0.15
CA ALA A 160 -9.44 -5.33 -0.18
C ALA A 160 -8.31 -6.37 -0.21
N ILE A 161 -7.12 -5.99 -0.66
CA ILE A 161 -5.94 -6.88 -0.68
C ILE A 161 -5.17 -6.91 0.65
N GLY A 162 -5.69 -6.23 1.70
CA GLY A 162 -5.07 -6.19 3.03
C GLY A 162 -3.84 -5.29 3.13
N LEU A 163 -3.69 -4.30 2.25
CA LEU A 163 -2.65 -3.27 2.27
C LEU A 163 -3.31 -1.88 2.29
N PRO A 164 -3.97 -1.46 3.38
CA PRO A 164 -4.69 -0.21 3.41
C PRO A 164 -3.80 0.97 3.01
N MET A 165 -4.37 1.90 2.24
CA MET A 165 -3.71 3.12 1.84
C MET A 165 -4.49 4.31 2.41
N TYR A 166 -3.89 4.99 3.36
CA TYR A 166 -4.48 6.15 4.01
C TYR A 166 -4.15 7.43 3.26
N GLN A 167 -5.12 8.34 3.18
CA GLN A 167 -4.92 9.66 2.62
C GLN A 167 -4.29 10.57 3.66
N GLY A 168 -3.09 11.05 3.40
CA GLY A 168 -2.49 12.16 4.13
C GLY A 168 -2.92 13.50 3.51
N TYR A 169 -3.36 14.43 4.34
CA TYR A 169 -3.59 15.81 3.99
C TYR A 169 -2.55 16.71 4.66
N GLY A 170 -1.96 17.59 3.90
CA GLY A 170 -0.97 18.53 4.39
C GLY A 170 -0.44 19.45 3.31
N LEU A 171 0.41 20.37 3.71
CA LEU A 171 1.10 21.33 2.85
C LEU A 171 2.52 21.56 3.38
N SER A 172 3.43 22.01 2.53
CA SER A 172 4.85 22.17 2.90
C SER A 172 5.02 23.15 4.06
N GLU A 173 4.20 24.20 4.12
CA GLU A 173 4.21 25.22 5.17
C GLU A 173 3.75 24.70 6.54
N ALA A 174 3.05 23.55 6.56
CA ALA A 174 2.56 22.91 7.79
C ALA A 174 3.38 21.66 8.21
N THR A 175 4.56 21.46 7.67
CA THR A 175 5.61 20.46 8.02
C THR A 175 5.17 19.01 8.18
N PRO A 176 4.86 18.30 7.15
CA PRO A 176 4.00 18.48 5.97
C PRO A 176 2.62 17.88 6.13
N VAL A 177 2.34 17.09 7.20
CA VAL A 177 1.07 16.36 7.39
C VAL A 177 0.27 16.96 8.53
N ILE A 178 -0.94 17.41 8.21
CA ILE A 178 -1.89 17.97 9.17
C ILE A 178 -2.83 16.86 9.69
N SER A 179 -3.27 15.96 8.80
CA SER A 179 -4.18 14.87 9.16
C SER A 179 -4.06 13.69 8.22
N THR A 180 -4.51 12.53 8.69
CA THR A 180 -4.70 11.33 7.88
C THR A 180 -6.10 10.78 8.14
N ASN A 181 -6.74 10.20 7.11
CA ASN A 181 -7.94 9.41 7.34
C ASN A 181 -7.55 8.06 7.98
N GLY A 182 -8.38 7.58 8.90
CA GLY A 182 -8.28 6.26 9.53
C GLY A 182 -9.53 5.45 9.26
#